data_3b74cbd9516721f9104214393d5296c9
#
_entry.id   3b74cbd9516721f9104214393d5296c9
#
_cell.length_a   1.000
_cell.length_b   1.000
_cell.length_c   1.000
_cell.angle_alpha   90.00
_cell.angle_beta   90.00
_cell.angle_gamma   90.00
#
_symmetry.space_group_name_H-M   'P 1'
#
loop_
_entity.id
_entity.type
_entity.pdbx_description
1 polymer ?
#
loop_
_entity_poly.entity_id
_entity_poly.type
_entity_poly.pdbx_seq_one_letter_code
_entity_poly.pdbx_strand_id
1 'polypeptide(L)'
;MDGQERPVIKAYGFVEAVTYPDPKESNRGRVNLVLDSLRVEALQKGVSVRDTADDLLIVRILSTINRLESRFPGSNWEEGSWIEFKLQDSPGDPPAWYLSADGDYGGKVVRTNITDAVRIGGGPFAASRLEQKLVEFCQAPDAKHVQQLSSWRPQRNASGPFVRVVDVGQASFSAIHFSKNITSPIMGYFDVGEPLFFHHKTFPSVFLEHKRVPQSGFVVLSHWDFDHYSLAVSKIPELRNLAWYAPDQPVGPNAARLQALLGTNLTLLSAPFFSIRSGIELWKGTGARSNRNDSGYAMRIIRAGGPVLLSGDLPYSLLPLGIGTQFSAIAITHHGGAFTGPPPIPMSQGALAAVSYGIPNRYHHPNTAAIGLHQSAGWSIQPTNTSARKRGDIWL
;
A
#
# COMPACT_ATOMS: atom_id res chain seq x y z
N MET A 1 -14.20 -0.33 44.99
CA MET A 1 -13.81 -0.68 43.61
C MET A 1 -13.52 0.63 42.93
N ASP A 2 -12.25 0.97 42.88
CA ASP A 2 -11.78 2.25 42.37
C ASP A 2 -12.13 2.37 40.89
N GLY A 3 -13.01 3.34 40.59
CA GLY A 3 -13.39 3.70 39.25
C GLY A 3 -12.25 4.49 38.56
N GLN A 4 -11.14 3.83 38.29
CA GLN A 4 -10.16 4.41 37.38
C GLN A 4 -10.84 4.59 36.02
N GLU A 5 -11.07 5.84 35.63
CA GLU A 5 -11.48 6.16 34.26
C GLU A 5 -10.47 5.52 33.29
N ARG A 6 -10.98 4.64 32.44
CA ARG A 6 -10.14 4.00 31.42
C ARG A 6 -9.62 5.06 30.45
N PRO A 7 -8.34 5.00 30.06
CA PRO A 7 -7.77 6.03 29.22
C PRO A 7 -8.51 6.12 27.88
N VAL A 8 -8.90 7.34 27.53
CA VAL A 8 -9.50 7.69 26.23
C VAL A 8 -8.38 8.21 25.32
N ILE A 9 -8.18 7.56 24.17
CA ILE A 9 -7.27 8.06 23.13
C ILE A 9 -8.09 8.93 22.17
N LYS A 10 -7.66 10.17 21.98
CA LYS A 10 -8.17 11.05 20.93
C LYS A 10 -7.18 11.07 19.77
N ALA A 11 -7.67 10.90 18.54
CA ALA A 11 -6.80 10.86 17.37
C ALA A 11 -7.48 11.47 16.14
N TYR A 12 -6.62 11.91 15.22
CA TYR A 12 -6.98 12.25 13.84
C TYR A 12 -6.61 11.07 12.95
N GLY A 13 -7.56 10.55 12.19
CA GLY A 13 -7.35 9.43 11.26
C GLY A 13 -7.60 9.85 9.83
N PHE A 14 -6.67 9.51 8.99
CA PHE A 14 -6.84 9.53 7.53
C PHE A 14 -7.40 8.17 7.11
N VAL A 15 -8.53 8.14 6.43
CA VAL A 15 -9.13 6.89 5.96
C VAL A 15 -8.26 6.33 4.84
N GLU A 16 -7.48 5.31 5.18
CA GLU A 16 -6.51 4.69 4.28
C GLU A 16 -7.18 3.69 3.34
N ALA A 17 -8.05 2.85 3.87
CA ALA A 17 -8.73 1.83 3.08
C ALA A 17 -10.15 1.57 3.58
N VAL A 18 -11.05 1.37 2.64
CA VAL A 18 -12.43 0.93 2.87
C VAL A 18 -12.66 -0.37 2.09
N THR A 19 -12.52 -1.51 2.75
CA THR A 19 -12.66 -2.81 2.10
C THR A 19 -14.05 -3.38 2.36
N TYR A 20 -14.79 -3.61 1.28
CA TYR A 20 -16.08 -4.28 1.32
C TYR A 20 -15.87 -5.80 1.18
N PRO A 21 -16.50 -6.63 2.02
CA PRO A 21 -16.55 -8.06 1.78
C PRO A 21 -17.21 -8.32 0.42
N ASP A 22 -16.84 -9.44 -0.24
CA ASP A 22 -17.47 -9.82 -1.51
C ASP A 22 -18.99 -9.78 -1.38
N PRO A 23 -19.71 -9.06 -2.25
CA PRO A 23 -21.19 -8.98 -2.21
C PRO A 23 -21.90 -10.35 -2.22
N LYS A 24 -21.24 -11.40 -2.74
CA LYS A 24 -21.75 -12.77 -2.75
C LYS A 24 -21.69 -13.47 -1.38
N GLU A 25 -20.78 -13.03 -0.51
CA GLU A 25 -20.60 -13.60 0.82
C GLU A 25 -21.23 -12.77 1.94
N SER A 26 -21.60 -11.51 1.67
CA SER A 26 -22.04 -10.58 2.69
C SER A 26 -23.50 -10.15 2.55
N ASN A 27 -24.43 -11.00 2.93
CA ASN A 27 -25.79 -10.55 3.32
C ASN A 27 -25.78 -9.56 4.52
N ARG A 28 -24.63 -9.04 4.95
CA ARG A 28 -24.50 -8.23 6.18
C ARG A 28 -23.77 -6.89 6.00
N GLY A 29 -23.37 -6.51 4.78
CA GLY A 29 -22.80 -5.19 4.50
C GLY A 29 -21.62 -4.77 5.39
N ARG A 30 -20.84 -5.73 5.93
CA ARG A 30 -19.69 -5.42 6.79
C ARG A 30 -18.61 -4.73 5.99
N VAL A 31 -17.98 -3.72 6.58
CA VAL A 31 -16.80 -3.06 6.06
C VAL A 31 -15.63 -3.23 7.02
N ASN A 32 -14.45 -3.27 6.47
CA ASN A 32 -13.20 -3.21 7.19
C ASN A 32 -12.54 -1.87 6.82
N LEU A 33 -12.45 -0.98 7.80
CA LEU A 33 -11.85 0.34 7.65
C LEU A 33 -10.47 0.34 8.27
N VAL A 34 -9.51 0.93 7.58
CA VAL A 34 -8.17 1.19 8.10
C VAL A 34 -7.96 2.69 8.17
N LEU A 35 -7.57 3.19 9.33
CA LEU A 35 -7.23 4.59 9.57
C LEU A 35 -5.75 4.69 9.88
N ASP A 36 -5.03 5.46 9.06
CA ASP A 36 -3.70 5.95 9.34
C ASP A 36 -3.82 7.17 10.27
N SER A 37 -3.34 7.08 11.51
CA SER A 37 -3.78 7.98 12.56
C SER A 37 -2.66 8.57 13.38
N LEU A 38 -2.93 9.78 13.92
CA LEU A 38 -2.07 10.55 14.81
C LEU A 38 -2.82 10.93 16.07
N ARG A 39 -2.22 10.78 17.25
CA ARG A 39 -2.77 11.31 18.51
C ARG A 39 -2.92 12.84 18.43
N VAL A 40 -4.04 13.35 18.97
CA VAL A 40 -4.34 14.79 18.95
C VAL A 40 -3.24 15.61 19.63
N GLU A 41 -2.67 15.07 20.71
CA GLU A 41 -1.62 15.72 21.50
C GLU A 41 -0.35 16.04 20.70
N ALA A 42 0.02 15.20 19.73
CA ALA A 42 1.19 15.43 18.89
C ALA A 42 1.07 16.68 18.03
N LEU A 43 -0.10 16.86 17.39
CA LEU A 43 -0.36 18.05 16.58
C LEU A 43 -0.43 19.32 17.46
N GLN A 44 -0.99 19.21 18.69
CA GLN A 44 -1.08 20.32 19.63
C GLN A 44 0.28 20.75 20.18
N LYS A 45 1.20 19.81 20.40
CA LYS A 45 2.58 20.08 20.83
C LYS A 45 3.47 20.67 19.73
N GLY A 46 3.02 20.67 18.47
CA GLY A 46 3.81 21.12 17.32
C GLY A 46 5.03 20.23 17.04
N VAL A 47 4.94 18.95 17.37
CA VAL A 47 6.00 17.97 17.09
C VAL A 47 6.14 17.81 15.58
N SER A 48 7.37 17.66 15.07
CA SER A 48 7.61 17.36 13.66
C SER A 48 7.08 15.96 13.33
N VAL A 49 6.51 15.77 12.14
CA VAL A 49 6.04 14.45 11.68
C VAL A 49 7.13 13.39 11.77
N ARG A 50 8.39 13.76 11.59
CA ARG A 50 9.55 12.87 11.72
C ARG A 50 9.69 12.26 13.11
N ASP A 51 9.32 13.03 14.14
CA ASP A 51 9.55 12.70 15.56
C ASP A 51 8.30 12.16 16.25
N THR A 52 7.27 11.78 15.50
CA THR A 52 5.96 11.33 16.01
C THR A 52 5.83 9.81 16.17
N ALA A 53 6.92 9.04 16.19
CA ALA A 53 6.84 7.58 16.24
C ALA A 53 5.86 7.04 17.30
N ASP A 54 5.90 7.59 18.51
CA ASP A 54 5.09 7.14 19.66
C ASP A 54 3.64 7.65 19.61
N ASP A 55 3.35 8.62 18.75
CA ASP A 55 2.03 9.23 18.61
C ASP A 55 1.23 8.68 17.43
N LEU A 56 1.84 7.82 16.61
CA LEU A 56 1.20 7.22 15.45
C LEU A 56 0.41 5.97 15.80
N LEU A 57 -0.69 5.78 15.12
CA LEU A 57 -1.57 4.63 15.27
C LEU A 57 -2.00 4.12 13.91
N ILE A 58 -2.15 2.81 13.78
CA ILE A 58 -2.95 2.21 12.71
C ILE A 58 -4.19 1.62 13.36
N VAL A 59 -5.36 2.12 12.99
CA VAL A 59 -6.63 1.71 13.58
C VAL A 59 -7.44 0.94 12.56
N ARG A 60 -7.94 -0.21 13.00
CA ARG A 60 -8.87 -1.03 12.23
C ARG A 60 -10.23 -1.00 12.87
N ILE A 61 -11.28 -0.71 12.09
CA ILE A 61 -12.69 -0.75 12.54
C ILE A 61 -13.42 -1.81 11.70
N LEU A 62 -14.20 -2.66 12.37
CA LEU A 62 -15.05 -3.66 11.70
C LEU A 62 -16.51 -3.33 12.00
N SER A 63 -17.27 -2.93 10.97
CA SER A 63 -18.67 -2.52 11.14
C SER A 63 -19.44 -2.68 9.83
N THR A 64 -20.58 -2.00 9.70
CA THR A 64 -21.26 -1.70 8.43
C THR A 64 -21.28 -0.20 8.24
N ILE A 65 -21.27 0.30 7.00
CA ILE A 65 -21.34 1.75 6.75
C ILE A 65 -22.60 2.34 7.39
N ASN A 66 -23.77 1.73 7.18
CA ASN A 66 -25.02 2.21 7.76
C ASN A 66 -24.96 2.33 9.30
N ARG A 67 -24.26 1.40 9.95
CA ARG A 67 -24.10 1.45 11.41
C ARG A 67 -23.17 2.56 11.85
N LEU A 68 -22.06 2.76 11.10
CA LEU A 68 -21.14 3.86 11.35
C LEU A 68 -21.81 5.21 11.15
N GLU A 69 -22.55 5.37 10.05
CA GLU A 69 -23.29 6.61 9.76
C GLU A 69 -24.41 6.88 10.75
N SER A 70 -25.16 5.83 11.17
CA SER A 70 -26.21 5.96 12.20
C SER A 70 -25.65 6.36 13.55
N ARG A 71 -24.46 5.83 13.92
CA ARG A 71 -23.83 6.12 15.21
C ARG A 71 -23.04 7.43 15.21
N PHE A 72 -22.46 7.77 14.07
CA PHE A 72 -21.63 8.96 13.88
C PHE A 72 -22.11 9.73 12.65
N PRO A 73 -23.27 10.40 12.71
CA PRO A 73 -23.86 11.09 11.58
C PRO A 73 -22.90 12.11 10.97
N GLY A 74 -22.74 12.08 9.64
CA GLY A 74 -21.88 13.01 8.90
C GLY A 74 -20.39 12.73 8.98
N SER A 75 -19.96 11.58 9.54
CA SER A 75 -18.53 11.23 9.60
C SER A 75 -17.90 10.90 8.26
N ASN A 76 -18.67 10.54 7.23
CA ASN A 76 -18.23 10.19 5.88
C ASN A 76 -16.94 9.35 5.83
N TRP A 77 -17.11 8.02 5.83
CA TRP A 77 -16.03 7.04 5.86
C TRP A 77 -15.48 6.71 4.46
N GLU A 78 -15.10 7.74 3.70
CA GLU A 78 -14.52 7.58 2.36
C GLU A 78 -13.00 7.65 2.40
N GLU A 79 -12.33 6.87 1.55
CA GLU A 79 -10.87 6.93 1.39
C GLU A 79 -10.39 8.36 1.09
N GLY A 80 -9.30 8.76 1.71
CA GLY A 80 -8.77 10.11 1.63
C GLY A 80 -9.43 11.14 2.55
N SER A 81 -10.46 10.77 3.32
CA SER A 81 -11.11 11.65 4.30
C SER A 81 -10.36 11.69 5.62
N TRP A 82 -10.42 12.85 6.32
CA TRP A 82 -9.96 12.98 7.68
C TRP A 82 -11.10 12.89 8.69
N ILE A 83 -10.87 12.14 9.78
CA ILE A 83 -11.84 11.93 10.85
C ILE A 83 -11.15 12.19 12.19
N GLU A 84 -11.75 13.02 13.04
CA GLU A 84 -11.42 13.07 14.45
C GLU A 84 -12.23 11.99 15.17
N PHE A 85 -11.59 11.17 16.00
CA PHE A 85 -12.26 10.09 16.70
C PHE A 85 -11.69 9.84 18.09
N LYS A 86 -12.46 9.11 18.89
CA LYS A 86 -12.06 8.66 20.23
C LYS A 86 -12.09 7.14 20.31
N LEU A 87 -11.05 6.57 20.91
CA LEU A 87 -10.96 5.17 21.28
C LEU A 87 -11.06 5.04 22.79
N GLN A 88 -11.82 4.07 23.28
CA GLN A 88 -11.91 3.75 24.69
C GLN A 88 -11.51 2.28 24.89
N ASP A 89 -10.61 2.03 25.84
CA ASP A 89 -10.16 0.68 26.19
C ASP A 89 -11.26 -0.07 26.95
N SER A 90 -12.30 -0.45 26.22
CA SER A 90 -13.40 -1.28 26.70
C SER A 90 -13.99 -2.07 25.53
N PRO A 91 -14.52 -3.27 25.76
CA PRO A 91 -15.32 -3.95 24.75
C PRO A 91 -16.54 -3.09 24.41
N GLY A 92 -16.73 -2.74 23.17
CA GLY A 92 -17.84 -1.90 22.73
C GLY A 92 -18.13 -2.11 21.25
N ASP A 93 -19.06 -1.34 20.75
CA ASP A 93 -19.57 -1.40 19.41
C ASP A 93 -19.61 0.01 18.79
N PRO A 94 -19.04 0.23 17.59
CA PRO A 94 -18.34 -0.77 16.77
C PRO A 94 -16.97 -1.16 17.33
N PRO A 95 -16.59 -2.46 17.22
CA PRO A 95 -15.29 -2.92 17.67
C PRO A 95 -14.18 -2.34 16.81
N ALA A 96 -13.12 -1.91 17.47
CA ALA A 96 -11.91 -1.44 16.84
C ALA A 96 -10.67 -2.12 17.44
N TRP A 97 -9.58 -2.07 16.73
CA TRP A 97 -8.25 -2.49 17.16
C TRP A 97 -7.25 -1.45 16.72
N TYR A 98 -6.28 -1.16 17.53
CA TYR A 98 -5.19 -0.31 17.08
C TYR A 98 -3.84 -0.95 17.37
N LEU A 99 -2.86 -0.61 16.53
CA LEU A 99 -1.44 -0.82 16.72
C LEU A 99 -0.82 0.53 17.03
N SER A 100 -0.17 0.65 18.19
CA SER A 100 0.67 1.79 18.51
C SER A 100 2.04 1.61 17.87
N ALA A 101 2.60 2.68 17.34
CA ALA A 101 3.94 2.67 16.76
C ALA A 101 5.03 2.81 17.85
N ASP A 102 4.94 2.05 18.94
CA ASP A 102 5.98 2.04 19.98
C ASP A 102 7.33 1.67 19.34
N GLY A 103 8.11 2.68 18.92
CA GLY A 103 9.37 2.53 18.24
C GLY A 103 9.30 1.60 17.01
N ASP A 104 8.95 2.12 15.85
CA ASP A 104 8.94 1.40 14.58
C ASP A 104 8.01 0.16 14.48
N TYR A 105 6.76 0.30 14.92
CA TYR A 105 5.67 -0.70 14.79
C TYR A 105 5.86 -2.02 15.56
N GLY A 106 6.69 -2.03 16.61
CA GLY A 106 6.85 -3.15 17.54
C GLY A 106 5.77 -3.27 18.61
N GLY A 107 4.77 -2.38 18.60
CA GLY A 107 3.75 -2.25 19.64
C GLY A 107 2.76 -3.39 19.74
N LYS A 108 1.99 -3.40 20.83
CA LYS A 108 0.92 -4.37 21.06
C LYS A 108 -0.36 -3.95 20.34
N VAL A 109 -1.04 -4.94 19.75
CA VAL A 109 -2.39 -4.75 19.22
C VAL A 109 -3.38 -4.68 20.40
N VAL A 110 -4.07 -3.57 20.53
CA VAL A 110 -5.06 -3.34 21.59
C VAL A 110 -6.46 -3.42 21.00
N ARG A 111 -7.32 -4.21 21.63
CA ARG A 111 -8.75 -4.25 21.31
C ARG A 111 -9.45 -3.10 22.05
N THR A 112 -10.22 -2.34 21.33
CA THR A 112 -10.89 -1.13 21.79
C THR A 112 -12.25 -0.99 21.12
N ASN A 113 -12.92 0.12 21.33
CA ASN A 113 -14.08 0.53 20.55
C ASN A 113 -13.96 2.00 20.18
N ILE A 114 -14.65 2.38 19.10
CA ILE A 114 -14.79 3.78 18.74
C ILE A 114 -16.03 4.36 19.45
N THR A 115 -15.84 5.44 20.19
CA THR A 115 -16.93 6.05 21.00
C THR A 115 -17.47 7.34 20.41
N ASP A 116 -16.67 7.98 19.57
CA ASP A 116 -16.99 9.26 18.93
C ASP A 116 -16.25 9.34 17.60
N ALA A 117 -16.85 9.91 16.57
CA ALA A 117 -16.19 10.16 15.29
C ALA A 117 -16.88 11.32 14.56
N VAL A 118 -16.08 12.26 14.08
CA VAL A 118 -16.55 13.43 13.32
C VAL A 118 -15.63 13.66 12.13
N ARG A 119 -16.22 13.92 10.97
CA ARG A 119 -15.45 14.31 9.78
C ARG A 119 -14.76 15.65 9.99
N ILE A 120 -13.50 15.75 9.60
CA ILE A 120 -12.74 16.99 9.53
C ILE A 120 -12.82 17.52 8.10
N GLY A 121 -13.39 18.71 7.90
CA GLY A 121 -13.58 19.29 6.56
C GLY A 121 -14.88 18.89 5.88
N GLY A 122 -15.08 19.35 4.65
CA GLY A 122 -16.25 18.97 3.81
C GLY A 122 -17.44 19.90 3.85
N GLY A 123 -17.36 21.06 4.53
CA GLY A 123 -18.35 22.13 4.38
C GLY A 123 -17.91 23.17 3.35
N PRO A 124 -18.82 23.91 2.72
CA PRO A 124 -18.51 24.89 1.66
C PRO A 124 -17.63 26.07 2.10
N PHE A 125 -17.31 26.21 3.38
CA PHE A 125 -16.55 27.34 3.95
C PHE A 125 -15.27 26.95 4.70
N ALA A 126 -14.93 25.69 4.79
CA ALA A 126 -13.73 25.30 5.51
C ALA A 126 -13.28 23.90 5.08
N ALA A 127 -12.33 23.78 4.18
CA ALA A 127 -11.19 22.99 4.61
C ALA A 127 -10.87 23.61 5.97
N SER A 128 -11.28 22.94 7.06
CA SER A 128 -11.20 23.59 8.36
C SER A 128 -9.74 23.92 8.58
N ARG A 129 -9.43 24.97 9.33
CA ARG A 129 -8.03 25.26 9.72
C ARG A 129 -7.33 24.01 10.26
N LEU A 130 -8.08 23.06 10.77
CA LEU A 130 -7.58 21.78 11.25
C LEU A 130 -7.19 20.85 10.10
N GLU A 131 -8.03 20.71 9.06
CA GLU A 131 -7.69 19.89 7.88
C GLU A 131 -6.45 20.45 7.18
N GLN A 132 -6.36 21.77 7.01
CA GLN A 132 -5.16 22.41 6.47
C GLN A 132 -3.93 22.10 7.30
N LYS A 133 -4.02 22.19 8.64
CA LYS A 133 -2.91 21.83 9.53
C LYS A 133 -2.51 20.36 9.41
N LEU A 134 -3.47 19.46 9.27
CA LEU A 134 -3.20 18.03 9.08
C LEU A 134 -2.53 17.77 7.72
N VAL A 135 -3.00 18.41 6.67
CA VAL A 135 -2.39 18.33 5.33
C VAL A 135 -0.96 18.92 5.35
N GLU A 136 -0.76 20.07 5.97
CA GLU A 136 0.57 20.68 6.13
C GLU A 136 1.49 19.80 6.97
N PHE A 137 0.99 19.20 8.05
CA PHE A 137 1.73 18.26 8.89
C PHE A 137 2.20 17.03 8.09
N CYS A 138 1.39 16.56 7.13
CA CYS A 138 1.69 15.42 6.29
C CYS A 138 2.49 15.77 5.01
N GLN A 139 2.98 16.99 4.85
CA GLN A 139 3.84 17.34 3.72
C GLN A 139 5.26 16.80 3.88
N ALA A 140 5.90 16.52 2.75
CA ALA A 140 7.30 16.11 2.65
C ALA A 140 8.17 17.28 2.13
N PRO A 141 8.60 18.23 2.99
CA PRO A 141 9.24 19.48 2.54
C PRO A 141 10.57 19.25 1.83
N ASP A 142 11.27 18.15 2.16
CA ASP A 142 12.59 17.83 1.59
C ASP A 142 12.52 16.94 0.34
N ALA A 143 11.32 16.48 -0.05
CA ALA A 143 11.16 15.62 -1.21
C ALA A 143 11.36 16.40 -2.52
N LYS A 144 11.95 15.75 -3.51
CA LYS A 144 12.02 16.26 -4.88
C LYS A 144 10.69 16.05 -5.57
N HIS A 145 10.21 17.01 -6.34
CA HIS A 145 8.99 16.88 -7.14
C HIS A 145 9.30 16.84 -8.63
N VAL A 146 8.79 15.82 -9.34
CA VAL A 146 8.96 15.67 -10.77
C VAL A 146 7.61 15.62 -11.47
N GLN A 147 7.34 16.62 -12.30
CA GLN A 147 6.09 16.80 -13.04
C GLN A 147 6.23 16.56 -14.54
N GLN A 148 7.46 16.57 -15.05
CA GLN A 148 7.74 16.49 -16.49
C GLN A 148 8.11 15.08 -16.93
N LEU A 149 7.79 14.78 -18.20
CA LEU A 149 8.19 13.55 -18.87
C LEU A 149 9.72 13.47 -18.96
N SER A 150 10.29 12.35 -18.57
CA SER A 150 11.69 12.07 -18.86
C SER A 150 11.83 11.65 -20.34
N SER A 151 12.63 12.37 -21.12
CA SER A 151 12.96 12.00 -22.49
C SER A 151 13.98 10.86 -22.49
N TRP A 152 13.51 9.62 -22.60
CA TRP A 152 14.42 8.47 -22.69
C TRP A 152 14.17 7.64 -23.96
N ARG A 153 15.25 7.10 -24.55
CA ARG A 153 15.20 6.17 -25.67
C ARG A 153 15.62 4.76 -25.23
N PRO A 154 14.86 3.71 -25.56
CA PRO A 154 15.19 2.35 -25.19
C PRO A 154 16.49 1.87 -25.84
N GLN A 155 17.42 1.35 -25.05
CA GLN A 155 18.51 0.51 -25.55
C GLN A 155 18.03 -0.94 -25.66
N ARG A 156 18.10 -1.51 -26.87
CA ARG A 156 17.49 -2.81 -27.24
C ARG A 156 18.29 -4.07 -26.84
N ASN A 157 19.46 -3.98 -26.21
CA ASN A 157 20.45 -5.08 -26.21
C ASN A 157 20.80 -5.65 -24.83
N ALA A 158 19.92 -5.67 -23.84
CA ALA A 158 20.20 -6.39 -22.60
C ALA A 158 19.17 -7.51 -22.40
N SER A 159 19.62 -8.65 -21.85
CA SER A 159 18.73 -9.73 -21.38
C SER A 159 17.68 -9.23 -20.39
N GLY A 160 17.80 -7.96 -19.98
CA GLY A 160 16.86 -7.18 -19.15
C GLY A 160 16.88 -7.55 -17.69
N PRO A 161 16.27 -6.73 -16.83
CA PRO A 161 16.09 -7.08 -15.44
C PRO A 161 15.10 -8.22 -15.27
N PHE A 162 15.31 -9.01 -14.19
CA PHE A 162 14.43 -10.08 -13.76
C PHE A 162 13.71 -9.66 -12.49
N VAL A 163 12.45 -10.03 -12.36
CA VAL A 163 11.63 -9.71 -11.20
C VAL A 163 11.44 -10.96 -10.36
N ARG A 164 11.63 -10.82 -9.07
CA ARG A 164 11.27 -11.80 -8.07
C ARG A 164 10.18 -11.22 -7.19
N VAL A 165 8.96 -11.74 -7.32
CA VAL A 165 7.85 -11.46 -6.39
C VAL A 165 8.15 -12.23 -5.10
N VAL A 166 8.41 -11.50 -4.04
CA VAL A 166 8.83 -12.06 -2.74
C VAL A 166 7.61 -12.43 -1.92
N ASP A 167 7.66 -13.59 -1.29
CA ASP A 167 6.62 -13.99 -0.36
C ASP A 167 6.71 -13.20 0.95
N VAL A 168 5.86 -12.22 1.09
CA VAL A 168 5.68 -11.42 2.32
C VAL A 168 4.30 -11.65 2.97
N GLY A 169 3.50 -12.59 2.47
CA GLY A 169 2.12 -12.79 2.92
C GLY A 169 1.16 -11.78 2.28
N GLN A 170 0.24 -11.21 3.07
CA GLN A 170 -0.76 -10.26 2.57
C GLN A 170 -0.16 -8.85 2.46
N ALA A 171 0.77 -8.68 1.52
CA ALA A 171 1.45 -7.42 1.22
C ALA A 171 2.16 -7.50 -0.15
N SER A 172 2.71 -6.39 -0.62
CA SER A 172 3.42 -6.29 -1.90
C SER A 172 4.92 -6.09 -1.69
N PHE A 173 5.72 -6.98 -2.31
CA PHE A 173 7.17 -6.85 -2.34
C PHE A 173 7.72 -7.51 -3.61
N SER A 174 8.41 -6.75 -4.44
CA SER A 174 9.09 -7.29 -5.62
C SER A 174 10.52 -6.79 -5.71
N ALA A 175 11.49 -7.71 -5.82
CA ALA A 175 12.89 -7.40 -6.02
C ALA A 175 13.28 -7.49 -7.51
N ILE A 176 14.03 -6.52 -7.99
CA ILE A 176 14.48 -6.41 -9.38
C ILE A 176 15.97 -6.75 -9.42
N HIS A 177 16.33 -7.79 -10.17
CA HIS A 177 17.66 -8.36 -10.22
C HIS A 177 18.30 -8.21 -11.61
N PHE A 178 19.64 -8.23 -11.66
CA PHE A 178 20.38 -8.24 -12.94
C PHE A 178 20.28 -9.58 -13.68
N SER A 179 20.07 -10.69 -12.96
CA SER A 179 19.89 -12.01 -13.55
C SER A 179 18.89 -12.84 -12.75
N LYS A 180 18.35 -13.91 -13.34
CA LYS A 180 17.41 -14.84 -12.69
C LYS A 180 18.15 -15.78 -11.73
N ASN A 181 18.78 -15.19 -10.73
CA ASN A 181 19.49 -15.91 -9.68
C ASN A 181 19.32 -15.17 -8.35
N ILE A 182 19.03 -15.90 -7.30
CA ILE A 182 18.83 -15.35 -5.94
C ILE A 182 20.08 -14.64 -5.38
N THR A 183 21.28 -15.04 -5.83
CA THR A 183 22.55 -14.41 -5.43
C THR A 183 22.93 -13.22 -6.31
N SER A 184 22.18 -12.98 -7.41
CA SER A 184 22.40 -11.82 -8.26
C SER A 184 22.16 -10.53 -7.47
N PRO A 185 22.99 -9.49 -7.66
CA PRO A 185 22.75 -8.20 -7.05
C PRO A 185 21.34 -7.68 -7.34
N ILE A 186 20.71 -7.08 -6.34
CA ILE A 186 19.43 -6.39 -6.48
C ILE A 186 19.72 -4.99 -6.99
N MET A 187 19.01 -4.58 -8.05
CA MET A 187 19.12 -3.23 -8.60
C MET A 187 18.07 -2.27 -8.03
N GLY A 188 16.97 -2.81 -7.50
CA GLY A 188 15.91 -2.04 -6.89
C GLY A 188 14.72 -2.90 -6.51
N TYR A 189 13.68 -2.22 -6.06
CA TYR A 189 12.44 -2.83 -5.58
C TYR A 189 11.22 -2.12 -6.17
N PHE A 190 10.13 -2.87 -6.31
CA PHE A 190 8.80 -2.33 -6.54
C PHE A 190 7.93 -2.79 -5.38
N ASP A 191 7.48 -1.84 -4.57
CA ASP A 191 6.89 -2.00 -3.25
C ASP A 191 7.79 -2.75 -2.26
N VAL A 192 7.67 -2.45 -0.99
CA VAL A 192 8.44 -3.05 0.10
C VAL A 192 7.57 -3.16 1.35
N GLY A 193 6.41 -3.81 1.20
CA GLY A 193 5.39 -3.92 2.22
C GLY A 193 5.52 -5.15 3.10
N GLU A 194 4.87 -5.08 4.25
CA GLU A 194 4.54 -6.22 5.10
C GLU A 194 3.05 -6.18 5.47
N PRO A 195 2.46 -7.32 5.86
CA PRO A 195 1.05 -7.37 6.19
C PRO A 195 0.68 -6.44 7.34
N LEU A 196 -0.46 -5.76 7.21
CA LEU A 196 -1.07 -5.04 8.32
C LEU A 196 -1.20 -5.95 9.56
N PHE A 197 -1.17 -5.36 10.75
CA PHE A 197 -1.10 -6.08 12.03
C PHE A 197 -2.14 -7.19 12.19
N PHE A 198 -3.31 -7.06 11.61
CA PHE A 198 -4.37 -8.09 11.66
C PHE A 198 -4.16 -9.23 10.65
N HIS A 199 -3.15 -9.11 9.77
CA HIS A 199 -2.66 -10.14 8.86
C HIS A 199 -1.22 -10.57 9.15
N HIS A 200 -0.60 -10.08 10.24
CA HIS A 200 0.82 -10.36 10.58
C HIS A 200 1.17 -11.86 10.58
N LYS A 201 0.22 -12.74 10.90
CA LYS A 201 0.41 -14.19 10.86
C LYS A 201 0.66 -14.75 9.45
N THR A 202 0.38 -13.97 8.42
CA THR A 202 0.67 -14.35 7.03
C THR A 202 2.10 -14.06 6.62
N PHE A 203 2.83 -13.23 7.40
CA PHE A 203 4.25 -12.97 7.15
C PHE A 203 5.08 -14.24 7.33
N PRO A 204 6.07 -14.53 6.47
CA PRO A 204 6.88 -15.74 6.59
C PRO A 204 7.72 -15.74 7.87
N SER A 205 7.85 -16.90 8.52
CA SER A 205 8.66 -17.06 9.73
C SER A 205 10.16 -16.88 9.46
N VAL A 206 10.61 -17.13 8.24
CA VAL A 206 11.97 -16.90 7.78
C VAL A 206 11.94 -15.86 6.66
N PHE A 207 12.53 -14.71 6.93
CA PHE A 207 12.60 -13.60 5.98
C PHE A 207 14.03 -13.04 5.97
N LEU A 208 14.72 -13.16 4.84
CA LEU A 208 16.15 -12.87 4.73
C LEU A 208 16.46 -11.64 3.88
N GLU A 209 15.44 -10.92 3.40
CA GLU A 209 15.63 -9.77 2.48
C GLU A 209 16.40 -8.62 3.15
N HIS A 210 16.30 -8.45 4.47
CA HIS A 210 17.11 -7.47 5.21
C HIS A 210 18.63 -7.65 5.01
N LYS A 211 19.10 -8.88 4.71
CA LYS A 211 20.50 -9.18 4.42
C LYS A 211 20.91 -8.90 2.97
N ARG A 212 19.98 -8.46 2.12
CA ARG A 212 20.16 -8.33 0.68
C ARG A 212 19.98 -6.92 0.16
N VAL A 213 19.68 -5.96 1.04
CA VAL A 213 19.52 -4.56 0.63
C VAL A 213 20.84 -4.08 0.02
N PRO A 214 20.83 -3.61 -1.23
CA PRO A 214 22.04 -3.14 -1.89
C PRO A 214 22.50 -1.81 -1.27
N GLN A 215 23.79 -1.52 -1.38
CA GLN A 215 24.33 -0.22 -0.95
C GLN A 215 23.84 0.94 -1.82
N SER A 216 23.49 0.65 -3.07
CA SER A 216 22.92 1.62 -4.03
C SER A 216 21.84 0.94 -4.85
N GLY A 217 20.78 1.67 -5.16
CA GLY A 217 19.64 1.15 -5.90
C GLY A 217 18.44 2.07 -5.73
N PHE A 218 17.27 1.54 -6.03
CA PHE A 218 16.03 2.32 -5.92
C PHE A 218 14.90 1.50 -5.30
N VAL A 219 13.93 2.22 -4.76
CA VAL A 219 12.60 1.70 -4.41
C VAL A 219 11.58 2.49 -5.20
N VAL A 220 10.68 1.80 -5.87
CA VAL A 220 9.47 2.39 -6.45
C VAL A 220 8.30 1.99 -5.56
N LEU A 221 7.57 2.97 -5.10
CA LEU A 221 6.30 2.76 -4.43
C LEU A 221 5.17 2.92 -5.44
N SER A 222 4.31 1.91 -5.55
CA SER A 222 3.14 1.99 -6.42
C SER A 222 2.14 3.02 -5.92
N HIS A 223 1.83 3.01 -4.63
CA HIS A 223 0.95 3.94 -3.91
C HIS A 223 1.22 3.89 -2.40
N TRP A 224 0.66 4.86 -1.64
CA TRP A 224 0.96 5.04 -0.23
C TRP A 224 0.07 4.24 0.73
N ASP A 225 -0.22 2.96 0.44
CA ASP A 225 -0.87 2.06 1.40
C ASP A 225 0.17 1.30 2.23
N PHE A 226 -0.15 1.06 3.50
CA PHE A 226 0.80 0.55 4.48
C PHE A 226 1.45 -0.78 4.07
N ASP A 227 0.70 -1.69 3.48
CA ASP A 227 1.19 -2.98 3.02
C ASP A 227 2.02 -2.92 1.72
N HIS A 228 2.37 -1.71 1.25
CA HIS A 228 3.28 -1.45 0.15
C HIS A 228 4.61 -0.81 0.57
N TYR A 229 4.71 -0.20 1.77
CA TYR A 229 5.94 0.48 2.21
C TYR A 229 6.45 0.07 3.59
N SER A 230 5.69 -0.63 4.38
CA SER A 230 5.88 -0.78 5.83
C SER A 230 7.20 -1.43 6.26
N LEU A 231 7.81 -2.31 5.45
CA LEU A 231 9.12 -2.88 5.79
C LEU A 231 10.22 -1.82 5.94
N ALA A 232 10.11 -0.70 5.23
CA ALA A 232 11.08 0.39 5.35
C ALA A 232 11.02 1.13 6.69
N VAL A 233 9.91 1.01 7.42
CA VAL A 233 9.76 1.60 8.76
C VAL A 233 9.86 0.55 9.87
N SER A 234 9.60 -0.73 9.57
CA SER A 234 9.55 -1.80 10.57
C SER A 234 10.83 -2.64 10.65
N LYS A 235 11.10 -3.43 9.61
CA LYS A 235 12.11 -4.50 9.67
C LYS A 235 13.37 -4.25 8.84
N ILE A 236 13.30 -3.36 7.83
CA ILE A 236 14.40 -3.10 6.91
C ILE A 236 14.62 -1.58 6.75
N PRO A 237 15.02 -0.87 7.82
CA PRO A 237 15.23 0.58 7.77
C PRO A 237 16.32 1.00 6.77
N GLU A 238 17.22 0.09 6.38
CA GLU A 238 18.24 0.30 5.37
C GLU A 238 17.67 0.66 3.99
N LEU A 239 16.44 0.24 3.69
CA LEU A 239 15.73 0.63 2.46
C LEU A 239 15.59 2.14 2.33
N ARG A 240 15.57 2.88 3.44
CA ARG A 240 15.47 4.35 3.45
C ARG A 240 16.70 5.05 2.87
N ASN A 241 17.83 4.33 2.78
CA ASN A 241 19.06 4.87 2.20
C ASN A 241 19.08 4.81 0.66
N LEU A 242 18.13 4.12 0.03
CA LEU A 242 18.01 4.02 -1.41
C LEU A 242 17.28 5.25 -1.99
N ALA A 243 17.37 5.44 -3.31
CA ALA A 243 16.56 6.44 -4.01
C ALA A 243 15.10 5.96 -4.11
N TRP A 244 14.16 6.76 -3.61
CA TRP A 244 12.74 6.45 -3.66
C TRP A 244 12.02 7.24 -4.74
N TYR A 245 11.17 6.56 -5.48
CA TYR A 245 10.24 7.12 -6.45
C TYR A 245 8.83 6.73 -6.04
N ALA A 246 8.00 7.69 -5.71
CA ALA A 246 6.64 7.45 -5.20
C ALA A 246 5.64 8.42 -5.83
N PRO A 247 4.35 8.07 -5.92
CA PRO A 247 3.34 8.99 -6.41
C PRO A 247 3.15 10.18 -5.47
N ASP A 248 2.93 11.35 -6.06
CA ASP A 248 2.47 12.55 -5.34
C ASP A 248 0.97 12.42 -5.05
N GLN A 249 0.63 11.79 -3.94
CA GLN A 249 -0.72 11.50 -3.48
C GLN A 249 -0.96 12.07 -2.07
N PRO A 250 -2.22 12.30 -1.66
CA PRO A 250 -2.55 12.54 -0.26
C PRO A 250 -2.15 11.36 0.62
N VAL A 251 -1.57 11.63 1.77
CA VAL A 251 -1.07 10.61 2.69
C VAL A 251 -1.52 10.85 4.12
N GLY A 252 -1.63 9.79 4.90
CA GLY A 252 -1.82 9.83 6.33
C GLY A 252 -0.50 10.03 7.10
N PRO A 253 -0.57 10.16 8.43
CA PRO A 253 0.57 10.49 9.28
C PRO A 253 1.73 9.47 9.24
N ASN A 254 1.42 8.16 9.14
CA ASN A 254 2.45 7.11 9.08
C ASN A 254 3.25 7.19 7.77
N ALA A 255 2.55 7.33 6.64
CA ALA A 255 3.18 7.51 5.35
C ALA A 255 3.96 8.84 5.30
N ALA A 256 3.42 9.93 5.85
CA ALA A 256 4.09 11.22 5.94
C ALA A 256 5.38 11.14 6.79
N ARG A 257 5.36 10.37 7.89
CA ARG A 257 6.59 10.11 8.66
C ARG A 257 7.65 9.41 7.82
N LEU A 258 7.28 8.39 7.06
CA LEU A 258 8.24 7.75 6.15
C LEU A 258 8.78 8.74 5.12
N GLN A 259 7.94 9.59 4.52
CA GLN A 259 8.39 10.64 3.60
C GLN A 259 9.41 11.57 4.26
N ALA A 260 9.18 11.99 5.50
CA ALA A 260 10.11 12.83 6.25
C ALA A 260 11.42 12.10 6.60
N LEU A 261 11.37 10.79 6.88
CA LEU A 261 12.56 9.97 7.12
C LEU A 261 13.39 9.76 5.86
N LEU A 262 12.75 9.67 4.70
CA LEU A 262 13.41 9.57 3.39
C LEU A 262 14.08 10.89 2.99
N GLY A 263 13.48 12.03 3.31
CA GLY A 263 14.01 13.35 3.03
C GLY A 263 14.41 13.52 1.56
N THR A 264 15.65 13.89 1.29
CA THR A 264 16.18 14.11 -0.07
C THR A 264 16.32 12.84 -0.92
N ASN A 265 16.19 11.64 -0.32
CA ASN A 265 16.14 10.38 -1.06
C ASN A 265 14.80 10.17 -1.74
N LEU A 266 13.75 10.91 -1.36
CA LEU A 266 12.41 10.80 -1.93
C LEU A 266 12.25 11.71 -3.16
N THR A 267 11.70 11.14 -4.22
CA THR A 267 11.22 11.85 -5.40
C THR A 267 9.73 11.57 -5.57
N LEU A 268 8.89 12.58 -5.40
CA LEU A 268 7.45 12.53 -5.64
C LEU A 268 7.15 12.78 -7.10
N LEU A 269 6.42 11.86 -7.71
CA LEU A 269 6.10 11.84 -9.13
C LEU A 269 4.63 12.20 -9.34
N SER A 270 4.37 13.18 -10.19
CA SER A 270 3.04 13.48 -10.74
C SER A 270 2.97 13.32 -12.26
N ALA A 271 4.11 13.11 -12.91
CA ALA A 271 4.19 12.89 -14.35
C ALA A 271 3.42 11.62 -14.77
N PRO A 272 2.71 11.63 -15.92
CA PRO A 272 1.99 10.45 -16.43
C PRO A 272 2.93 9.30 -16.81
N PHE A 273 4.20 9.61 -17.09
CA PHE A 273 5.26 8.68 -17.44
C PHE A 273 6.59 9.12 -16.83
N PHE A 274 7.35 8.18 -16.32
CA PHE A 274 8.71 8.41 -15.83
C PHE A 274 9.61 7.21 -16.13
N SER A 275 10.83 7.43 -16.61
CA SER A 275 11.83 6.37 -16.78
C SER A 275 12.91 6.50 -15.73
N ILE A 276 13.05 5.48 -14.87
CA ILE A 276 14.11 5.45 -13.85
C ILE A 276 15.46 5.20 -14.50
N ARG A 277 15.48 4.23 -15.42
CA ARG A 277 16.66 3.79 -16.17
C ARG A 277 16.23 3.00 -17.40
N SER A 278 17.22 2.67 -18.26
CA SER A 278 16.96 1.85 -19.45
C SER A 278 16.14 0.59 -19.13
N GLY A 279 14.97 0.47 -19.74
CA GLY A 279 14.07 -0.68 -19.60
C GLY A 279 13.22 -0.72 -18.35
N ILE A 280 13.24 0.32 -17.50
CA ILE A 280 12.35 0.42 -16.33
C ILE A 280 11.54 1.70 -16.41
N GLU A 281 10.26 1.55 -16.64
CA GLU A 281 9.29 2.61 -16.90
C GLU A 281 8.18 2.60 -15.86
N LEU A 282 7.81 3.78 -15.40
CA LEU A 282 6.68 4.02 -14.50
C LEU A 282 5.56 4.71 -15.27
N TRP A 283 4.37 4.20 -15.12
CA TRP A 283 3.17 4.68 -15.79
C TRP A 283 2.10 4.98 -14.76
N LYS A 284 1.68 6.23 -14.68
CA LYS A 284 0.68 6.68 -13.71
C LYS A 284 -0.71 6.21 -14.10
N GLY A 285 -1.46 5.71 -13.11
CA GLY A 285 -2.88 5.40 -13.26
C GLY A 285 -3.70 6.64 -13.62
N THR A 286 -4.77 6.44 -14.39
CA THR A 286 -5.62 7.50 -14.92
C THR A 286 -6.76 7.90 -13.97
N GLY A 287 -6.84 7.29 -12.80
CA GLY A 287 -7.88 7.56 -11.82
C GLY A 287 -7.68 8.85 -11.02
N ALA A 288 -8.64 9.14 -10.15
CA ALA A 288 -8.62 10.33 -9.32
C ALA A 288 -7.50 10.29 -8.28
N ARG A 289 -6.81 11.42 -8.05
CA ARG A 289 -5.70 11.54 -7.09
C ARG A 289 -6.12 11.18 -5.65
N SER A 290 -7.38 11.38 -5.30
CA SER A 290 -7.93 11.04 -3.99
C SER A 290 -8.03 9.53 -3.73
N ASN A 291 -8.14 8.72 -4.79
CA ASN A 291 -8.06 7.26 -4.70
C ASN A 291 -6.62 6.83 -5.01
N ARG A 292 -5.91 6.34 -4.00
CA ARG A 292 -4.48 6.01 -4.10
C ARG A 292 -4.23 4.82 -5.01
N ASN A 293 -5.08 3.78 -4.95
CA ASN A 293 -5.01 2.64 -5.85
C ASN A 293 -5.16 3.07 -7.31
N ASP A 294 -6.13 3.93 -7.59
CA ASP A 294 -6.49 4.35 -8.95
C ASP A 294 -5.49 5.34 -9.58
N SER A 295 -4.73 6.07 -8.76
CA SER A 295 -3.77 7.10 -9.18
C SER A 295 -2.31 6.73 -8.94
N GLY A 296 -2.06 5.48 -8.55
CA GLY A 296 -0.72 4.95 -8.32
C GLY A 296 0.10 4.76 -9.60
N TYR A 297 1.28 4.18 -9.47
CA TYR A 297 2.15 3.85 -10.59
C TYR A 297 2.22 2.34 -10.84
N ALA A 298 2.02 1.94 -12.08
CA ALA A 298 2.44 0.64 -12.59
C ALA A 298 3.87 0.73 -13.13
N MET A 299 4.64 -0.35 -12.97
CA MET A 299 5.97 -0.48 -13.56
C MET A 299 5.95 -1.43 -14.74
N ARG A 300 6.50 -1.00 -15.89
CA ARG A 300 6.81 -1.85 -17.03
C ARG A 300 8.31 -2.07 -17.12
N ILE A 301 8.72 -3.33 -17.12
CA ILE A 301 10.12 -3.73 -17.29
C ILE A 301 10.29 -4.33 -18.69
N ILE A 302 11.10 -3.68 -19.52
CA ILE A 302 11.38 -4.10 -20.90
C ILE A 302 12.59 -5.01 -20.88
N ARG A 303 12.46 -6.22 -21.44
CA ARG A 303 13.53 -7.21 -21.59
C ARG A 303 13.40 -8.00 -22.89
N ALA A 304 14.43 -8.78 -23.25
CA ALA A 304 14.48 -9.53 -24.52
C ALA A 304 13.32 -10.53 -24.68
N GLY A 305 12.86 -11.16 -23.60
CA GLY A 305 11.71 -12.10 -23.61
C GLY A 305 10.33 -11.44 -23.59
N GLY A 306 10.25 -10.13 -23.76
CA GLY A 306 9.01 -9.35 -23.68
C GLY A 306 8.83 -8.61 -22.34
N PRO A 307 7.95 -7.60 -22.30
CA PRO A 307 7.79 -6.77 -21.12
C PRO A 307 7.13 -7.52 -19.96
N VAL A 308 7.49 -7.12 -18.74
CA VAL A 308 6.86 -7.56 -17.49
C VAL A 308 6.07 -6.39 -16.91
N LEU A 309 4.89 -6.65 -16.36
CA LEU A 309 4.04 -5.68 -15.69
C LEU A 309 4.00 -5.94 -14.18
N LEU A 310 4.22 -4.89 -13.39
CA LEU A 310 3.94 -4.82 -11.97
C LEU A 310 2.94 -3.68 -11.77
N SER A 311 1.69 -4.01 -11.48
CA SER A 311 0.61 -3.01 -11.43
C SER A 311 0.37 -2.43 -10.04
N GLY A 312 1.01 -2.98 -8.99
CA GLY A 312 0.58 -2.68 -7.62
C GLY A 312 -0.90 -3.02 -7.47
N ASP A 313 -1.68 -2.10 -6.91
CA ASP A 313 -3.12 -2.29 -6.76
C ASP A 313 -3.95 -1.59 -7.84
N LEU A 314 -3.28 -0.97 -8.82
CA LEU A 314 -3.93 -0.23 -9.90
C LEU A 314 -4.83 -1.16 -10.75
N PRO A 315 -6.15 -0.87 -10.87
CA PRO A 315 -7.05 -1.63 -11.73
C PRO A 315 -6.63 -1.55 -13.20
N TYR A 316 -6.81 -2.65 -13.93
CA TYR A 316 -6.37 -2.71 -15.34
C TYR A 316 -7.10 -1.72 -16.25
N SER A 317 -8.35 -1.34 -15.94
CA SER A 317 -9.09 -0.30 -16.66
C SER A 317 -8.45 1.09 -16.57
N LEU A 318 -7.61 1.32 -15.57
CA LEU A 318 -6.94 2.59 -15.31
C LEU A 318 -5.47 2.62 -15.74
N LEU A 319 -4.97 1.53 -16.32
CA LEU A 319 -3.65 1.52 -16.95
C LEU A 319 -3.68 2.44 -18.18
N PRO A 320 -2.72 3.38 -18.32
CA PRO A 320 -2.67 4.24 -19.49
C PRO A 320 -2.33 3.46 -20.76
N LEU A 321 -2.90 3.83 -21.88
CA LEU A 321 -2.71 3.12 -23.16
C LEU A 321 -1.25 2.94 -23.57
N GLY A 322 -0.38 3.89 -23.20
CA GLY A 322 1.05 3.85 -23.53
C GLY A 322 1.82 2.70 -22.88
N ILE A 323 1.31 2.09 -21.79
CA ILE A 323 1.98 0.96 -21.14
C ILE A 323 1.93 -0.32 -21.99
N GLY A 324 1.00 -0.38 -22.95
CA GLY A 324 0.74 -1.54 -23.79
C GLY A 324 -0.22 -2.54 -23.15
N THR A 325 -0.62 -3.55 -23.92
CA THR A 325 -1.64 -4.54 -23.50
C THR A 325 -1.09 -5.96 -23.41
N GLN A 326 0.10 -6.23 -23.97
CA GLN A 326 0.70 -7.58 -24.02
C GLN A 326 1.97 -7.67 -23.19
N PHE A 327 2.06 -8.71 -22.35
CA PHE A 327 3.18 -8.91 -21.43
C PHE A 327 3.66 -10.37 -21.44
N SER A 328 4.97 -10.56 -21.21
CA SER A 328 5.57 -11.89 -21.06
C SER A 328 5.34 -12.48 -19.67
N ALA A 329 5.13 -11.63 -18.66
CA ALA A 329 4.78 -12.01 -17.31
C ALA A 329 4.13 -10.83 -16.59
N ILE A 330 3.34 -11.08 -15.53
CA ILE A 330 2.71 -10.06 -14.69
C ILE A 330 2.77 -10.42 -13.20
N ALA A 331 2.83 -9.40 -12.34
CA ALA A 331 2.31 -9.52 -10.98
C ALA A 331 0.85 -9.08 -11.02
N ILE A 332 -0.04 -9.95 -10.55
CA ILE A 332 -1.50 -9.69 -10.56
C ILE A 332 -1.80 -8.55 -9.60
N THR A 333 -2.63 -7.62 -10.06
CA THR A 333 -3.02 -6.43 -9.29
C THR A 333 -3.73 -6.79 -7.99
N HIS A 334 -3.55 -5.93 -6.98
CA HIS A 334 -4.31 -5.90 -5.72
C HIS A 334 -4.35 -7.28 -5.02
N HIS A 335 -3.19 -7.95 -4.93
CA HIS A 335 -3.07 -9.28 -4.30
C HIS A 335 -4.04 -10.34 -4.85
N GLY A 336 -4.48 -10.18 -6.10
CA GLY A 336 -5.53 -10.99 -6.71
C GLY A 336 -6.95 -10.61 -6.25
N GLY A 337 -7.15 -9.43 -5.70
CA GLY A 337 -8.45 -8.85 -5.37
C GLY A 337 -9.31 -8.58 -6.60
N ALA A 338 -10.53 -8.13 -6.38
CA ALA A 338 -11.41 -7.70 -7.48
C ALA A 338 -10.82 -6.47 -8.19
N PHE A 339 -10.95 -6.42 -9.49
CA PHE A 339 -10.45 -5.32 -10.34
C PHE A 339 -11.44 -5.00 -11.45
N THR A 340 -11.26 -3.84 -12.08
CA THR A 340 -12.05 -3.42 -13.25
C THR A 340 -11.23 -3.48 -14.53
N GLY A 341 -11.90 -3.69 -15.67
CA GLY A 341 -11.29 -3.86 -16.98
C GLY A 341 -10.85 -5.29 -17.28
N PRO A 342 -10.46 -5.59 -18.52
CA PRO A 342 -9.91 -6.89 -18.89
C PRO A 342 -8.47 -7.02 -18.36
N PRO A 343 -8.04 -8.24 -17.94
CA PRO A 343 -6.64 -8.48 -17.61
C PRO A 343 -5.75 -8.29 -18.86
N PRO A 344 -4.46 -7.95 -18.67
CA PRO A 344 -3.49 -7.89 -19.76
C PRO A 344 -3.44 -9.20 -20.53
N ILE A 345 -3.05 -9.14 -21.80
CA ILE A 345 -2.95 -10.29 -22.70
C ILE A 345 -1.56 -10.94 -22.54
N PRO A 346 -1.46 -12.26 -22.30
CA PRO A 346 -0.16 -12.92 -22.30
C PRO A 346 0.45 -12.97 -23.70
N MET A 347 1.75 -12.73 -23.84
CA MET A 347 2.47 -12.85 -25.11
C MET A 347 2.55 -14.30 -25.62
N SER A 348 2.41 -15.26 -24.73
CA SER A 348 2.33 -16.70 -25.05
C SER A 348 1.33 -17.36 -24.11
N GLN A 349 0.66 -18.42 -24.62
CA GLN A 349 -0.23 -19.23 -23.79
C GLN A 349 0.54 -19.80 -22.61
N GLY A 350 0.01 -19.68 -21.40
CA GLY A 350 0.64 -20.16 -20.17
C GLY A 350 1.77 -19.23 -19.65
N ALA A 351 1.89 -18.01 -20.18
CA ALA A 351 2.78 -17.02 -19.58
C ALA A 351 2.45 -16.79 -18.10
N LEU A 352 3.45 -16.46 -17.31
CA LEU A 352 3.38 -16.49 -15.85
C LEU A 352 2.69 -15.24 -15.29
N ALA A 353 1.70 -15.46 -14.42
CA ALA A 353 1.11 -14.43 -13.58
C ALA A 353 1.32 -14.78 -12.10
N ALA A 354 2.15 -14.01 -11.41
CA ALA A 354 2.39 -14.18 -9.98
C ALA A 354 1.30 -13.46 -9.17
N VAL A 355 0.86 -14.05 -8.07
CA VAL A 355 -0.03 -13.39 -7.12
C VAL A 355 0.52 -13.51 -5.70
N SER A 356 0.75 -12.33 -5.05
CA SER A 356 1.21 -12.24 -3.66
C SER A 356 0.02 -12.07 -2.74
N TYR A 357 -0.20 -13.03 -1.84
CA TYR A 357 -1.22 -12.93 -0.81
C TYR A 357 -0.91 -13.81 0.39
N GLY A 358 -1.57 -13.55 1.51
CA GLY A 358 -1.43 -14.33 2.73
C GLY A 358 -2.61 -15.25 3.01
N ILE A 359 -2.35 -16.37 3.70
CA ILE A 359 -3.40 -17.28 4.19
C ILE A 359 -3.21 -17.50 5.69
N PRO A 360 -4.27 -17.32 6.52
CA PRO A 360 -5.59 -16.79 6.16
C PRO A 360 -5.55 -15.26 6.02
N ASN A 361 -6.39 -14.70 5.14
CA ASN A 361 -6.60 -13.25 5.13
C ASN A 361 -8.10 -12.90 5.15
N ARG A 362 -8.39 -11.68 5.60
CA ARG A 362 -9.76 -11.21 5.81
C ARG A 362 -10.28 -10.39 4.64
N TYR A 363 -9.45 -10.15 3.63
CA TYR A 363 -9.82 -9.48 2.38
C TYR A 363 -10.38 -10.47 1.35
N HIS A 364 -10.37 -11.79 1.68
CA HIS A 364 -10.76 -12.86 0.76
C HIS A 364 -9.94 -12.86 -0.55
N HIS A 365 -8.66 -12.44 -0.45
CA HIS A 365 -7.72 -12.55 -1.55
C HIS A 365 -7.08 -13.95 -1.59
N PRO A 366 -6.85 -14.51 -2.80
CA PRO A 366 -7.27 -13.98 -4.08
C PRO A 366 -8.78 -14.20 -4.32
N ASN A 367 -9.41 -13.27 -5.03
CA ASN A 367 -10.80 -13.38 -5.47
C ASN A 367 -10.89 -14.42 -6.60
N THR A 368 -11.75 -15.43 -6.43
CA THR A 368 -11.88 -16.55 -7.40
C THR A 368 -12.26 -16.06 -8.79
N ALA A 369 -13.16 -15.06 -8.90
CA ALA A 369 -13.56 -14.51 -10.20
C ALA A 369 -12.40 -13.79 -10.87
N ALA A 370 -11.62 -13.00 -10.11
CA ALA A 370 -10.44 -12.31 -10.61
C ALA A 370 -9.39 -13.29 -11.14
N ILE A 371 -9.11 -14.36 -10.40
CA ILE A 371 -8.20 -15.43 -10.86
C ILE A 371 -8.74 -16.11 -12.13
N GLY A 372 -10.04 -16.41 -12.18
CA GLY A 372 -10.70 -17.03 -13.34
C GLY A 372 -10.58 -16.15 -14.60
N LEU A 373 -10.68 -14.82 -14.48
CA LEU A 373 -10.47 -13.91 -15.60
C LEU A 373 -9.05 -13.98 -16.17
N HIS A 374 -8.02 -14.04 -15.31
CA HIS A 374 -6.64 -14.18 -15.76
C HIS A 374 -6.41 -15.54 -16.45
N GLN A 375 -6.93 -16.64 -15.88
CA GLN A 375 -6.82 -17.96 -16.49
C GLN A 375 -7.51 -18.00 -17.86
N SER A 376 -8.70 -17.41 -17.97
CA SER A 376 -9.45 -17.30 -19.24
C SER A 376 -8.71 -16.46 -20.28
N ALA A 377 -7.93 -15.46 -19.85
CA ALA A 377 -7.05 -14.70 -20.73
C ALA A 377 -5.80 -15.47 -21.18
N GLY A 378 -5.52 -16.65 -20.61
CA GLY A 378 -4.40 -17.52 -20.98
C GLY A 378 -3.19 -17.46 -20.05
N TRP A 379 -3.31 -16.85 -18.86
CA TRP A 379 -2.24 -16.78 -17.87
C TRP A 379 -2.11 -18.08 -17.06
N SER A 380 -0.88 -18.51 -16.77
CA SER A 380 -0.56 -19.54 -15.76
C SER A 380 -0.35 -18.86 -14.40
N ILE A 381 -1.25 -19.13 -13.44
CA ILE A 381 -1.26 -18.46 -12.14
C ILE A 381 -0.32 -19.18 -11.17
N GLN A 382 0.59 -18.42 -10.56
CA GLN A 382 1.45 -18.89 -9.47
C GLN A 382 1.29 -18.01 -8.23
N PRO A 383 0.78 -18.57 -7.12
CA PRO A 383 0.70 -17.86 -5.85
C PRO A 383 2.00 -17.99 -5.04
N THR A 384 2.39 -16.92 -4.31
CA THR A 384 3.49 -16.97 -3.34
C THR A 384 3.14 -17.83 -2.12
N ASN A 385 1.86 -18.06 -1.86
CA ASN A 385 1.36 -18.90 -0.77
C ASN A 385 0.20 -19.77 -1.26
N THR A 386 0.17 -21.03 -0.86
CA THR A 386 -0.93 -21.95 -1.19
C THR A 386 -1.50 -22.57 0.08
N SER A 387 -2.77 -22.97 0.05
CA SER A 387 -3.41 -23.72 1.13
C SER A 387 -2.69 -25.02 1.45
N ALA A 388 -1.88 -25.56 0.54
CA ALA A 388 -1.07 -26.77 0.71
C ALA A 388 0.25 -26.53 1.46
N ARG A 389 0.43 -25.40 2.13
CA ARG A 389 1.64 -25.01 2.88
C ARG A 389 2.89 -24.80 2.02
N LYS A 390 2.76 -24.73 0.70
CA LYS A 390 3.87 -24.31 -0.17
C LYS A 390 3.92 -22.79 -0.20
N ARG A 391 5.05 -22.25 0.24
CA ARG A 391 5.35 -20.81 0.20
C ARG A 391 6.64 -20.62 -0.57
N GLY A 392 6.80 -19.47 -1.16
CA GLY A 392 8.06 -19.08 -1.77
C GLY A 392 7.93 -17.96 -2.79
N ASP A 393 9.07 -17.44 -3.14
CA ASP A 393 9.21 -16.38 -4.12
C ASP A 393 8.95 -16.91 -5.53
N ILE A 394 8.46 -16.02 -6.39
CA ILE A 394 8.16 -16.34 -7.80
C ILE A 394 9.02 -15.46 -8.71
N TRP A 395 9.72 -16.09 -9.64
CA TRP A 395 10.49 -15.40 -10.68
C TRP A 395 9.66 -15.19 -11.94
N LEU A 396 9.45 -13.93 -12.26
CA LEU A 396 8.83 -13.49 -13.51
C LEU A 396 9.84 -13.36 -14.64
#